data_16ef8a7d5d947db39948ee6ccfe3666c
#
_entry.id   16ef8a7d5d947db39948ee6ccfe3666c
#
_cell.length_a   1.000
_cell.length_b   1.000
_cell.length_c   1.000
_cell.angle_alpha   90.00
_cell.angle_beta   90.00
_cell.angle_gamma   90.00
#
_symmetry.space_group_name_H-M   'P 1'
#
loop_
_entity.id
_entity.type
_entity.pdbx_description
1 polymer ?
#
loop_
_entity_poly.entity_id
_entity_poly.type
_entity_poly.pdbx_seq_one_letter_code
_entity_poly.pdbx_strand_id
1 'polypeptide(L)'
;MWIYKITNIQNNKVYIGQTIRPIEQRFHRHLNDAINNILDTHFARAIRKYGKDNFIIEEIDTAETQDELNQKERYWIKFYNSVEEGYNETDAISKCGGNTYQSKTEEEMEIIKEKIRKTKTGAKNPMAQKIKRTNIITNEVDIFDAVISCAKACGIKNGKTSISTRLNGQIKRPYKNTWIFEYYNE
;
A
#
# COMPACT_ATOMS: atom_id res chain seq x y z
N MET A 1 7.12 21.78 1.78
CA MET A 1 5.92 20.98 1.48
C MET A 1 4.76 21.94 1.33
N TRP A 2 3.75 21.61 0.55
CA TRP A 2 2.71 22.57 0.14
C TRP A 2 1.29 22.05 0.43
N ILE A 3 0.39 22.96 0.83
CA ILE A 3 -1.05 22.80 0.79
C ILE A 3 -1.56 23.55 -0.44
N TYR A 4 -2.37 22.89 -1.22
CA TYR A 4 -2.96 23.47 -2.42
C TYR A 4 -4.48 23.36 -2.42
N LYS A 5 -5.09 24.29 -3.12
CA LYS A 5 -6.51 24.32 -3.40
C LYS A 5 -6.71 24.17 -4.90
N ILE A 6 -7.62 23.28 -5.30
CA ILE A 6 -8.10 23.19 -6.69
C ILE A 6 -9.54 23.66 -6.71
N THR A 7 -9.82 24.68 -7.52
CA THR A 7 -11.14 25.27 -7.65
C THR A 7 -11.74 24.92 -9.00
N ASN A 8 -12.99 24.44 -9.01
CA ASN A 8 -13.78 24.32 -10.22
C ASN A 8 -14.43 25.67 -10.52
N ILE A 9 -14.06 26.30 -11.63
CA ILE A 9 -14.52 27.63 -12.01
C ILE A 9 -16.00 27.70 -12.42
N GLN A 10 -16.64 26.55 -12.71
CA GLN A 10 -18.07 26.52 -13.09
C GLN A 10 -19.00 26.56 -11.88
N ASN A 11 -18.59 26.04 -10.73
CA ASN A 11 -19.47 25.93 -9.56
C ASN A 11 -18.81 26.36 -8.24
N ASN A 12 -17.59 26.88 -8.30
CA ASN A 12 -16.78 27.36 -7.18
C ASN A 12 -16.50 26.30 -6.08
N LYS A 13 -16.78 25.01 -6.34
CA LYS A 13 -16.44 23.95 -5.42
C LYS A 13 -14.93 23.69 -5.40
N VAL A 14 -14.41 23.35 -4.22
CA VAL A 14 -12.97 23.22 -4.03
C VAL A 14 -12.57 21.82 -3.58
N TYR A 15 -11.34 21.46 -3.93
CA TYR A 15 -10.61 20.32 -3.38
C TYR A 15 -9.35 20.83 -2.69
N ILE A 16 -9.12 20.41 -1.45
CA ILE A 16 -7.90 20.72 -0.68
C ILE A 16 -7.03 19.49 -0.65
N GLY A 17 -5.73 19.67 -0.83
CA GLY A 17 -4.78 18.58 -0.75
C GLY A 17 -3.38 19.04 -0.34
N GLN A 18 -2.54 18.06 -0.02
CA GLN A 18 -1.14 18.28 0.35
C GLN A 18 -0.18 17.57 -0.61
N THR A 19 1.02 18.09 -0.72
CA THR A 19 2.10 17.48 -1.51
C THR A 19 3.49 17.87 -1.02
N ILE A 20 4.44 16.93 -1.18
CA ILE A 20 5.87 17.18 -1.01
C ILE A 20 6.57 17.45 -2.36
N ARG A 21 5.82 17.36 -3.47
CA ARG A 21 6.29 17.61 -4.84
C ARG A 21 5.69 18.93 -5.33
N PRO A 22 6.24 19.52 -6.41
CA PRO A 22 5.64 20.70 -7.04
C PRO A 22 4.15 20.52 -7.29
N ILE A 23 3.36 21.55 -7.00
CA ILE A 23 1.88 21.47 -7.03
C ILE A 23 1.36 21.17 -8.44
N GLU A 24 2.06 21.66 -9.48
CA GLU A 24 1.73 21.40 -10.88
C GLU A 24 1.85 19.90 -11.21
N GLN A 25 2.90 19.23 -10.74
CA GLN A 25 3.06 17.78 -10.93
C GLN A 25 1.95 17.00 -10.24
N ARG A 26 1.56 17.45 -9.04
CA ARG A 26 0.46 16.84 -8.30
C ARG A 26 -0.87 17.03 -9.02
N PHE A 27 -1.10 18.21 -9.57
CA PHE A 27 -2.28 18.53 -10.36
C PHE A 27 -2.37 17.68 -11.63
N HIS A 28 -1.30 17.61 -12.42
CA HIS A 28 -1.24 16.75 -13.60
C HIS A 28 -1.54 15.28 -13.27
N ARG A 29 -1.06 14.79 -12.12
CA ARG A 29 -1.38 13.44 -11.68
C ARG A 29 -2.87 13.27 -11.40
N HIS A 30 -3.49 14.20 -10.69
CA HIS A 30 -4.94 14.16 -10.46
C HIS A 30 -5.74 14.12 -11.76
N LEU A 31 -5.37 14.94 -12.73
CA LEU A 31 -6.01 14.98 -14.04
C LEU A 31 -5.86 13.64 -14.78
N ASN A 32 -4.65 13.10 -14.82
CA ASN A 32 -4.37 11.83 -15.48
C ASN A 32 -5.11 10.66 -14.80
N ASP A 33 -5.08 10.57 -13.47
CA ASP A 33 -5.75 9.53 -12.72
C ASP A 33 -7.28 9.56 -12.93
N ALA A 34 -7.85 10.77 -13.05
CA ALA A 34 -9.26 10.95 -13.33
C ALA A 34 -9.63 10.57 -14.77
N ILE A 35 -8.89 11.04 -15.78
CA ILE A 35 -9.16 10.81 -17.20
C ILE A 35 -9.00 9.32 -17.54
N ASN A 36 -7.98 8.66 -17.01
CA ASN A 36 -7.73 7.23 -17.24
C ASN A 36 -8.58 6.29 -16.36
N ASN A 37 -9.53 6.81 -15.59
CA ASN A 37 -10.38 6.04 -14.68
C ASN A 37 -9.59 5.20 -13.64
N ILE A 38 -8.39 5.66 -13.24
CA ILE A 38 -7.57 4.99 -12.23
C ILE A 38 -8.19 5.14 -10.84
N LEU A 39 -8.82 6.31 -10.59
CA LEU A 39 -9.50 6.63 -9.34
C LEU A 39 -10.96 7.00 -9.60
N ASP A 40 -11.84 6.54 -8.71
CA ASP A 40 -13.26 6.90 -8.73
C ASP A 40 -13.65 7.69 -7.47
N THR A 41 -12.88 8.73 -7.16
CA THR A 41 -13.17 9.68 -6.09
C THR A 41 -14.18 10.74 -6.55
N HIS A 42 -14.81 11.43 -5.59
CA HIS A 42 -15.69 12.57 -5.89
C HIS A 42 -15.01 13.63 -6.77
N PHE A 43 -13.75 13.94 -6.46
CA PHE A 43 -12.94 14.86 -7.25
C PHE A 43 -12.65 14.34 -8.66
N ALA A 44 -12.29 13.05 -8.82
CA ALA A 44 -12.05 12.46 -10.13
C ALA A 44 -13.31 12.44 -11.00
N ARG A 45 -14.48 12.13 -10.42
CA ARG A 45 -15.78 12.22 -11.11
C ARG A 45 -16.09 13.66 -11.55
N ALA A 46 -15.75 14.65 -10.71
CA ALA A 46 -15.93 16.06 -11.07
C ALA A 46 -15.04 16.47 -12.25
N ILE A 47 -13.77 16.06 -12.28
CA ILE A 47 -12.87 16.32 -13.41
C ILE A 47 -13.43 15.72 -14.72
N ARG A 48 -13.93 14.49 -14.68
CA ARG A 48 -14.54 13.86 -15.86
C ARG A 48 -15.82 14.58 -16.32
N LYS A 49 -16.64 15.05 -15.38
CA LYS A 49 -17.89 15.72 -15.67
C LYS A 49 -17.71 17.12 -16.26
N TYR A 50 -16.83 17.91 -15.66
CA TYR A 50 -16.68 19.33 -15.97
C TYR A 50 -15.54 19.61 -16.97
N GLY A 51 -14.66 18.62 -17.22
CA GLY A 51 -13.47 18.81 -18.05
C GLY A 51 -12.31 19.45 -17.29
N LYS A 52 -11.10 19.03 -17.64
CA LYS A 52 -9.85 19.43 -16.95
C LYS A 52 -9.58 20.94 -16.96
N ASP A 53 -10.00 21.62 -18.02
CA ASP A 53 -9.73 23.04 -18.24
C ASP A 53 -10.57 23.97 -17.34
N ASN A 54 -11.53 23.40 -16.62
CA ASN A 54 -12.36 24.11 -15.66
C ASN A 54 -11.83 24.01 -14.21
N PHE A 55 -10.61 23.54 -14.02
CA PHE A 55 -9.99 23.41 -12.70
C PHE A 55 -8.70 24.22 -12.64
N ILE A 56 -8.59 25.07 -11.61
CA ILE A 56 -7.41 25.90 -11.36
C ILE A 56 -6.81 25.47 -10.03
N ILE A 57 -5.48 25.30 -10.01
CA ILE A 57 -4.73 25.00 -8.79
C ILE A 57 -4.02 26.24 -8.29
N GLU A 58 -3.99 26.41 -6.98
CA GLU A 58 -3.20 27.44 -6.31
C GLU A 58 -2.59 26.91 -5.01
N GLU A 59 -1.41 27.39 -4.67
CA GLU A 59 -0.80 27.20 -3.35
C GLU A 59 -1.52 28.10 -2.35
N ILE A 60 -1.90 27.54 -1.20
CA ILE A 60 -2.57 28.29 -0.12
C ILE A 60 -1.79 28.28 1.19
N ASP A 61 -0.86 27.35 1.37
CA ASP A 61 -0.02 27.28 2.58
C ASP A 61 1.21 26.40 2.34
N THR A 62 2.20 26.51 3.23
CA THR A 62 3.39 25.68 3.23
C THR A 62 3.65 25.07 4.61
N ALA A 63 4.42 23.99 4.69
CA ALA A 63 4.82 23.36 5.93
C ALA A 63 6.27 22.86 5.84
N GLU A 64 6.96 22.87 6.98
CA GLU A 64 8.32 22.35 7.09
C GLU A 64 8.34 20.88 7.49
N THR A 65 7.37 20.44 8.28
CA THR A 65 7.23 19.06 8.76
C THR A 65 5.96 18.38 8.25
N GLN A 66 5.96 17.05 8.23
CA GLN A 66 4.78 16.28 7.82
C GLN A 66 3.61 16.45 8.80
N ASP A 67 3.89 16.60 10.08
CA ASP A 67 2.83 16.79 11.09
C ASP A 67 2.17 18.16 10.95
N GLU A 68 2.95 19.19 10.70
CA GLU A 68 2.44 20.53 10.37
C GLU A 68 1.61 20.50 9.08
N LEU A 69 2.12 19.82 8.05
CA LEU A 69 1.41 19.65 6.78
C LEU A 69 0.04 18.99 6.98
N ASN A 70 -0.02 17.93 7.78
CA ASN A 70 -1.27 17.23 8.09
C ASN A 70 -2.25 18.11 8.88
N GLN A 71 -1.74 18.91 9.84
CA GLN A 71 -2.56 19.84 10.62
C GLN A 71 -3.14 20.95 9.73
N LYS A 72 -2.32 21.52 8.86
CA LYS A 72 -2.73 22.57 7.93
C LYS A 72 -3.72 22.08 6.89
N GLU A 73 -3.53 20.89 6.33
CA GLU A 73 -4.51 20.29 5.42
C GLU A 73 -5.89 20.18 6.08
N ARG A 74 -5.96 19.67 7.32
CA ARG A 74 -7.22 19.58 8.07
C ARG A 74 -7.86 20.95 8.31
N TYR A 75 -7.03 21.91 8.70
CA TYR A 75 -7.49 23.27 8.90
C TYR A 75 -8.15 23.82 7.64
N TRP A 76 -7.51 23.72 6.48
CA TRP A 76 -7.99 24.23 5.22
C TRP A 76 -9.19 23.46 4.69
N ILE A 77 -9.25 22.13 4.86
CA ILE A 77 -10.43 21.30 4.53
C ILE A 77 -11.66 21.81 5.31
N LYS A 78 -11.48 22.05 6.60
CA LYS A 78 -12.55 22.57 7.46
C LYS A 78 -12.92 24.02 7.13
N PHE A 79 -11.93 24.86 6.89
CA PHE A 79 -12.13 26.28 6.55
C PHE A 79 -12.97 26.45 5.28
N TYR A 80 -12.69 25.67 4.24
CA TYR A 80 -13.45 25.69 2.99
C TYR A 80 -14.68 24.77 3.00
N ASN A 81 -14.96 24.08 4.08
CA ASN A 81 -16.03 23.07 4.18
C ASN A 81 -16.02 22.10 2.99
N SER A 82 -14.82 21.70 2.54
CA SER A 82 -14.63 21.01 1.26
C SER A 82 -15.08 19.54 1.27
N VAL A 83 -15.44 18.97 2.42
CA VAL A 83 -16.07 17.65 2.54
C VAL A 83 -17.56 17.74 2.20
N GLU A 84 -18.28 18.68 2.78
CA GLU A 84 -19.73 18.79 2.62
C GLU A 84 -20.10 19.52 1.31
N GLU A 85 -19.38 20.60 1.01
CA GLU A 85 -19.69 21.47 -0.11
C GLU A 85 -18.70 21.40 -1.27
N GLY A 86 -17.57 20.69 -1.08
CA GLY A 86 -16.48 20.57 -2.05
C GLY A 86 -16.34 19.19 -2.64
N TYR A 87 -15.07 18.80 -2.85
CA TYR A 87 -14.69 17.54 -3.49
C TYR A 87 -13.84 16.62 -2.60
N ASN A 88 -13.57 17.00 -1.34
CA ASN A 88 -12.93 16.10 -0.40
C ASN A 88 -13.92 15.05 0.09
N GLU A 89 -13.49 13.79 0.24
CA GLU A 89 -14.33 12.69 0.73
C GLU A 89 -14.29 12.54 2.25
N THR A 90 -13.21 13.00 2.85
CA THR A 90 -12.99 12.93 4.31
C THR A 90 -12.10 14.07 4.77
N ASP A 91 -12.17 14.40 6.04
CA ASP A 91 -11.15 15.18 6.72
C ASP A 91 -9.85 14.36 6.71
N ALA A 92 -8.82 14.82 6.08
CA ALA A 92 -7.48 14.26 5.79
C ALA A 92 -6.90 13.10 6.64
N ILE A 93 -7.57 12.65 7.69
CA ILE A 93 -7.07 11.66 8.66
C ILE A 93 -7.16 10.21 8.17
N SER A 94 -8.16 9.88 7.36
CA SER A 94 -8.54 8.47 7.16
C SER A 94 -7.86 7.77 5.98
N LYS A 95 -7.14 8.46 5.10
CA LYS A 95 -6.54 7.84 3.90
C LYS A 95 -5.16 8.34 3.50
N CYS A 96 -4.45 9.07 4.34
CA CYS A 96 -3.02 9.23 4.12
C CYS A 96 -2.36 7.86 4.28
N GLY A 97 -2.07 7.20 3.17
CA GLY A 97 -1.12 6.10 3.10
C GLY A 97 0.30 6.54 3.45
N GLY A 98 0.43 7.60 4.24
CA GLY A 98 1.62 8.00 4.96
C GLY A 98 1.90 6.91 6.00
N ASN A 99 3.16 6.60 6.14
CA ASN A 99 3.69 5.61 7.06
C ASN A 99 3.04 5.79 8.46
N THR A 100 2.01 5.00 8.76
CA THR A 100 1.24 5.00 10.02
C THR A 100 2.14 4.79 11.25
N TYR A 101 3.43 4.61 11.02
CA TYR A 101 4.46 4.32 12.01
C TYR A 101 5.37 5.52 12.33
N GLN A 102 5.28 6.64 11.60
CA GLN A 102 6.18 7.81 11.81
C GLN A 102 6.00 8.53 13.15
N SER A 103 4.81 8.43 13.76
CA SER A 103 4.51 9.05 15.07
C SER A 103 4.64 8.09 16.25
N LYS A 104 5.15 6.86 16.03
CA LYS A 104 5.26 5.83 17.06
C LYS A 104 6.67 5.78 17.63
N THR A 105 6.77 5.61 18.94
CA THR A 105 8.05 5.37 19.62
C THR A 105 8.67 4.03 19.18
N GLU A 106 9.97 3.87 19.35
CA GLU A 106 10.65 2.61 19.03
C GLU A 106 10.04 1.41 19.77
N GLU A 107 9.63 1.60 21.02
CA GLU A 107 8.96 0.57 21.83
C GLU A 107 7.59 0.18 21.26
N GLU A 108 6.77 1.16 20.84
CA GLU A 108 5.49 0.90 20.18
C GLU A 108 5.68 0.18 18.84
N MET A 109 6.72 0.55 18.09
CA MET A 109 7.06 -0.09 16.84
C MET A 109 7.47 -1.56 17.05
N GLU A 110 8.20 -1.87 18.09
CA GLU A 110 8.61 -3.25 18.37
C GLU A 110 7.41 -4.11 18.78
N ILE A 111 6.48 -3.57 19.58
CA ILE A 111 5.22 -4.24 19.92
C ILE A 111 4.37 -4.52 18.67
N ILE A 112 4.30 -3.58 17.75
CA ILE A 112 3.55 -3.75 16.49
C ILE A 112 4.22 -4.79 15.60
N LYS A 113 5.54 -4.74 15.43
CA LYS A 113 6.31 -5.72 14.66
C LYS A 113 6.11 -7.13 15.22
N GLU A 114 6.15 -7.26 16.54
CA GLU A 114 5.95 -8.55 17.20
C GLU A 114 4.52 -9.08 17.01
N LYS A 115 3.50 -8.23 17.11
CA LYS A 115 2.10 -8.59 16.79
C LYS A 115 1.95 -9.05 15.34
N ILE A 116 2.51 -8.33 14.39
CA ILE A 116 2.50 -8.69 12.96
C ILE A 116 3.23 -10.02 12.76
N ARG A 117 4.38 -10.22 13.40
CA ARG A 117 5.16 -11.45 13.30
C ARG A 117 4.38 -12.66 13.83
N LYS A 118 3.67 -12.50 14.96
CA LYS A 118 2.84 -13.56 15.55
C LYS A 118 1.63 -13.94 14.70
N THR A 119 1.02 -12.99 14.00
CA THR A 119 -0.23 -13.20 13.26
C THR A 119 -0.03 -13.56 11.80
N LYS A 120 1.07 -13.10 11.18
CA LYS A 120 1.30 -13.24 9.72
C LYS A 120 2.45 -14.17 9.35
N THR A 121 3.01 -14.90 10.30
CA THR A 121 4.17 -15.77 10.04
C THR A 121 3.76 -17.25 10.04
N GLY A 122 4.24 -17.98 9.04
CA GLY A 122 4.04 -19.43 8.93
C GLY A 122 2.57 -19.83 8.73
N ALA A 123 2.13 -20.88 9.41
CA ALA A 123 0.77 -21.41 9.34
C ALA A 123 -0.33 -20.44 9.77
N LYS A 124 0.01 -19.41 10.55
CA LYS A 124 -0.92 -18.37 11.00
C LYS A 124 -1.22 -17.30 9.93
N ASN A 125 -0.51 -17.30 8.81
CA ASN A 125 -0.82 -16.43 7.68
C ASN A 125 -2.03 -17.01 6.92
N PRO A 126 -3.18 -16.28 6.80
CA PRO A 126 -4.34 -16.77 6.06
C PRO A 126 -4.06 -17.07 4.58
N MET A 127 -2.99 -16.51 4.02
CA MET A 127 -2.55 -16.73 2.64
C MET A 127 -1.42 -17.79 2.55
N ALA A 128 -1.12 -18.51 3.63
CA ALA A 128 -0.13 -19.58 3.57
C ALA A 128 -0.68 -20.76 2.79
N GLN A 129 0.08 -21.23 1.83
CA GLN A 129 -0.23 -22.44 1.08
C GLN A 129 0.55 -23.62 1.66
N LYS A 130 -0.07 -24.76 1.81
CA LYS A 130 0.59 -26.01 2.21
C LYS A 130 1.62 -26.43 1.16
N ILE A 131 2.73 -26.96 1.60
CA ILE A 131 3.83 -27.40 0.74
C ILE A 131 4.07 -28.88 0.98
N LYS A 132 4.04 -29.64 -0.09
CA LYS A 132 4.48 -31.03 -0.13
C LYS A 132 5.96 -31.07 -0.50
N ARG A 133 6.78 -31.74 0.32
CA ARG A 133 8.20 -32.03 0.06
C ARG A 133 8.35 -33.53 -0.17
N THR A 134 8.91 -33.92 -1.30
CA THR A 134 9.19 -35.32 -1.62
C THR A 134 10.70 -35.55 -1.72
N ASN A 135 11.19 -36.56 -1.02
CA ASN A 135 12.55 -37.05 -1.17
C ASN A 135 12.59 -37.99 -2.39
N ILE A 136 13.34 -37.61 -3.44
CA ILE A 136 13.40 -38.40 -4.68
C ILE A 136 14.22 -39.66 -4.56
N ILE A 137 14.97 -39.87 -3.46
CA ILE A 137 15.77 -41.06 -3.20
C ILE A 137 14.98 -42.08 -2.40
N THR A 138 14.31 -41.63 -1.30
CA THR A 138 13.57 -42.53 -0.38
C THR A 138 12.08 -42.58 -0.67
N ASN A 139 11.54 -41.70 -1.52
CA ASN A 139 10.12 -41.48 -1.78
C ASN A 139 9.31 -41.05 -0.54
N GLU A 140 9.98 -40.61 0.53
CA GLU A 140 9.30 -40.07 1.70
C GLU A 140 8.67 -38.71 1.37
N VAL A 141 7.47 -38.50 1.91
CA VAL A 141 6.67 -37.28 1.68
C VAL A 141 6.39 -36.60 3.02
N ASP A 142 6.69 -35.30 3.09
CA ASP A 142 6.31 -34.44 4.21
C ASP A 142 5.38 -33.32 3.73
N ILE A 143 4.42 -32.95 4.56
CA ILE A 143 3.50 -31.83 4.32
C ILE A 143 3.75 -30.75 5.36
N PHE A 144 3.88 -29.50 4.91
CA PHE A 144 4.12 -28.32 5.74
C PHE A 144 3.03 -27.26 5.50
N ASP A 145 2.56 -26.62 6.56
CA ASP A 145 1.53 -25.58 6.48
C ASP A 145 1.98 -24.28 5.80
N ALA A 146 3.28 -24.11 5.59
CA ALA A 146 3.82 -22.92 4.93
C ALA A 146 5.24 -23.16 4.40
N VAL A 147 5.65 -22.36 3.40
CA VAL A 147 7.02 -22.36 2.84
C VAL A 147 8.08 -22.16 3.92
N ILE A 148 7.82 -21.32 4.93
CA ILE A 148 8.75 -21.07 6.04
C ILE A 148 9.00 -22.32 6.90
N SER A 149 7.97 -23.09 7.20
CA SER A 149 8.07 -24.34 7.97
C SER A 149 8.89 -25.38 7.22
N CYS A 150 8.63 -25.53 5.93
CA CYS A 150 9.38 -26.39 5.03
C CYS A 150 10.85 -25.96 4.93
N ALA A 151 11.14 -24.67 4.80
CA ALA A 151 12.49 -24.13 4.72
C ALA A 151 13.29 -24.39 5.99
N LYS A 152 12.66 -24.23 7.16
CA LYS A 152 13.26 -24.52 8.46
C LYS A 152 13.63 -26.00 8.58
N ALA A 153 12.74 -26.90 8.17
CA ALA A 153 12.98 -28.34 8.17
C ALA A 153 14.11 -28.75 7.20
N CYS A 154 14.32 -27.99 6.11
CA CYS A 154 15.42 -28.20 5.18
C CYS A 154 16.76 -27.54 5.62
N GLY A 155 16.80 -26.82 6.75
CA GLY A 155 18.00 -26.09 7.21
C GLY A 155 18.39 -24.91 6.32
N ILE A 156 17.43 -24.29 5.63
CA ILE A 156 17.67 -23.20 4.67
C ILE A 156 17.56 -21.87 5.40
N LYS A 157 18.68 -21.17 5.63
CA LYS A 157 18.72 -19.88 6.35
C LYS A 157 17.91 -18.78 5.68
N ASN A 158 17.89 -18.71 4.34
CA ASN A 158 17.08 -17.75 3.54
C ASN A 158 16.02 -18.50 2.74
N GLY A 159 15.31 -19.41 3.38
CA GLY A 159 14.55 -20.48 2.77
C GLY A 159 13.40 -20.09 1.87
N LYS A 160 12.84 -18.89 2.08
CA LYS A 160 11.68 -18.45 1.30
C LYS A 160 11.99 -18.37 -0.20
N THR A 161 13.11 -17.81 -0.58
CA THR A 161 13.48 -17.61 -1.98
C THR A 161 13.81 -18.94 -2.68
N SER A 162 14.60 -19.82 -2.04
CA SER A 162 15.07 -21.07 -2.67
C SER A 162 13.93 -22.09 -2.91
N ILE A 163 12.94 -22.16 -2.04
CA ILE A 163 11.76 -23.01 -2.22
C ILE A 163 10.76 -22.35 -3.18
N SER A 164 10.48 -21.05 -3.02
CA SER A 164 9.53 -20.35 -3.87
C SER A 164 9.93 -20.33 -5.35
N THR A 165 11.22 -20.19 -5.66
CA THR A 165 11.70 -20.27 -7.06
C THR A 165 11.48 -21.65 -7.69
N ARG A 166 11.48 -22.72 -6.89
CA ARG A 166 11.15 -24.08 -7.36
C ARG A 166 9.65 -24.29 -7.52
N LEU A 167 8.88 -23.85 -6.55
CA LEU A 167 7.41 -23.89 -6.59
C LEU A 167 6.85 -23.13 -7.81
N ASN A 168 7.48 -22.01 -8.17
CA ASN A 168 7.08 -21.19 -9.33
C ASN A 168 7.71 -21.66 -10.66
N GLY A 169 8.39 -22.83 -10.67
CA GLY A 169 8.96 -23.41 -11.88
C GLY A 169 10.21 -22.72 -12.45
N GLN A 170 10.73 -21.69 -11.76
CA GLN A 170 11.95 -20.97 -12.21
C GLN A 170 13.21 -21.84 -12.10
N ILE A 171 13.25 -22.77 -11.17
CA ILE A 171 14.32 -23.76 -11.02
C ILE A 171 13.71 -25.15 -11.04
N LYS A 172 13.99 -25.93 -12.10
CA LYS A 172 13.43 -27.28 -12.30
C LYS A 172 14.21 -28.39 -11.57
N ARG A 173 15.49 -28.14 -11.24
CA ARG A 173 16.34 -29.15 -10.55
C ARG A 173 15.95 -29.31 -9.08
N PRO A 174 16.00 -30.54 -8.50
CA PRO A 174 15.75 -30.78 -7.10
C PRO A 174 16.69 -29.97 -6.19
N TYR A 175 16.21 -29.61 -5.01
CA TYR A 175 17.06 -28.96 -4.01
C TYR A 175 18.03 -29.99 -3.42
N LYS A 176 19.35 -29.66 -3.45
CA LYS A 176 20.46 -30.56 -3.04
C LYS A 176 20.39 -31.97 -3.70
N ASN A 177 19.84 -32.03 -4.94
CA ASN A 177 19.63 -33.29 -5.66
C ASN A 177 18.78 -34.33 -4.88
N THR A 178 17.99 -33.90 -3.92
CA THR A 178 17.26 -34.80 -3.02
C THR A 178 15.77 -34.42 -2.93
N TRP A 179 15.43 -33.13 -2.95
CA TRP A 179 14.09 -32.66 -2.59
C TRP A 179 13.39 -31.98 -3.75
N ILE A 180 12.13 -32.38 -3.98
CA ILE A 180 11.15 -31.69 -4.83
C ILE A 180 10.10 -31.03 -3.94
N PHE A 181 9.62 -29.84 -4.34
CA PHE A 181 8.59 -29.07 -3.64
C PHE A 181 7.42 -28.79 -4.57
N GLU A 182 6.22 -29.02 -4.07
CA GLU A 182 4.96 -28.77 -4.79
C GLU A 182 3.98 -28.08 -3.84
N TYR A 183 3.08 -27.27 -4.39
CA TYR A 183 1.92 -26.82 -3.63
C TYR A 183 1.00 -28.02 -3.37
N TYR A 184 0.53 -28.12 -2.14
CA TYR A 184 -0.38 -29.19 -1.73
C TYR A 184 -1.76 -28.61 -1.54
N ASN A 185 -2.71 -29.03 -2.39
CA ASN A 185 -4.14 -28.79 -2.26
C ASN A 185 -4.79 -30.10 -1.80
N GLU A 186 -5.55 -30.03 -0.71
CA GLU A 186 -6.37 -31.16 -0.24
C GLU A 186 -7.49 -31.47 -1.21
#